data_a392bf9a2eac6c0bdcfdab6a3cf04a3b
#
_entry.id   a392bf9a2eac6c0bdcfdab6a3cf04a3b
#
_cell.length_a   1.000
_cell.length_b   1.000
_cell.length_c   1.000
_cell.angle_alpha   90.00
_cell.angle_beta   90.00
_cell.angle_gamma   90.00
#
_symmetry.space_group_name_H-M   'P 1'
#
loop_
_entity.id
_entity.type
_entity.pdbx_description
1 polymer ?
#
loop_
_entity_poly.entity_id
_entity_poly.type
_entity_poly.pdbx_seq_one_letter_code
_entity_poly.pdbx_strand_id
1 'polypeptide(L)'
;MLIITSLFLIGISLRAHQLGRALGGGDENEILLSWVYTPINSIVNTWSLGALSGGHHVFHTIILRMMVLLFGEENELAIRFPAFAAGVVCLWFIYKISREIFPSRALAHLALLVSAVCPIHIYYSQTARGYSFMILFTTLAIYATLKLMKSDQYFRWS
;
A
#
# COMPACT_ATOMS: atom_id res chain seq x y z
N MET A 1 7.99 5.93 23.70
CA MET A 1 8.32 4.76 22.86
C MET A 1 7.20 3.72 22.89
N LEU A 2 6.75 3.26 24.05
CA LEU A 2 5.69 2.23 24.18
C LEU A 2 4.42 2.52 23.39
N ILE A 3 3.85 3.73 23.45
CA ILE A 3 2.60 4.10 22.76
C ILE A 3 2.72 3.89 21.23
N ILE A 4 3.80 4.35 20.62
CA ILE A 4 4.01 4.21 19.18
C ILE A 4 4.06 2.71 18.82
N THR A 5 4.85 1.94 19.56
CA THR A 5 4.99 0.49 19.32
C THR A 5 3.63 -0.20 19.43
N SER A 6 2.83 0.12 20.47
CA SER A 6 1.50 -0.46 20.64
C SER A 6 0.55 -0.10 19.47
N LEU A 7 0.56 1.15 19.02
CA LEU A 7 -0.26 1.58 17.87
C LEU A 7 0.14 0.89 16.57
N PHE A 8 1.45 0.71 16.35
CA PHE A 8 1.93 -0.06 15.20
C PHE A 8 1.51 -1.53 15.29
N LEU A 9 1.67 -2.16 16.46
CA LEU A 9 1.26 -3.56 16.65
C LEU A 9 -0.24 -3.74 16.41
N ILE A 10 -1.09 -2.83 16.90
CA ILE A 10 -2.53 -2.83 16.60
C ILE A 10 -2.75 -2.73 15.08
N GLY A 11 -2.12 -1.76 14.42
CA GLY A 11 -2.27 -1.55 12.99
C GLY A 11 -1.82 -2.75 12.15
N ILE A 12 -0.70 -3.39 12.52
CA ILE A 12 -0.18 -4.60 11.88
C ILE A 12 -1.14 -5.77 12.11
N SER A 13 -1.56 -6.00 13.36
CA SER A 13 -2.44 -7.12 13.73
C SER A 13 -3.78 -7.06 12.99
N LEU A 14 -4.39 -5.87 12.90
CA LEU A 14 -5.65 -5.67 12.18
C LEU A 14 -5.48 -5.96 10.68
N ARG A 15 -4.35 -5.63 10.07
CA ARG A 15 -4.06 -5.90 8.67
C ARG A 15 -3.66 -7.35 8.40
N ALA A 16 -3.02 -7.99 9.36
CA ALA A 16 -2.64 -9.41 9.27
C ALA A 16 -3.83 -10.34 9.50
N HIS A 17 -4.91 -9.85 10.14
CA HIS A 17 -6.08 -10.66 10.44
C HIS A 17 -6.69 -11.21 9.14
N GLN A 18 -6.81 -12.54 9.06
CA GLN A 18 -7.33 -13.26 7.89
C GLN A 18 -6.60 -12.96 6.56
N LEU A 19 -5.33 -12.59 6.59
CA LEU A 19 -4.56 -12.28 5.37
C LEU A 19 -4.48 -13.49 4.43
N GLY A 20 -4.35 -14.70 4.96
CA GLY A 20 -4.33 -15.97 4.22
C GLY A 20 -5.72 -16.57 3.95
N ARG A 21 -6.82 -15.78 4.07
CA ARG A 21 -8.16 -16.28 3.71
C ARG A 21 -8.22 -16.62 2.22
N ALA A 22 -9.07 -17.59 1.83
CA ALA A 22 -9.29 -17.89 0.43
C ALA A 22 -9.58 -16.62 -0.39
N LEU A 23 -9.05 -16.56 -1.61
CA LEU A 23 -9.32 -15.45 -2.52
C LEU A 23 -10.83 -15.38 -2.73
N GLY A 24 -11.42 -14.28 -2.30
CA GLY A 24 -12.83 -13.99 -2.52
C GLY A 24 -13.10 -13.83 -4.01
N GLY A 25 -14.29 -14.23 -4.46
CA GLY A 25 -14.72 -13.94 -5.83
C GLY A 25 -14.66 -12.43 -6.14
N GLY A 26 -14.76 -12.09 -7.41
CA GLY A 26 -14.73 -10.70 -7.87
C GLY A 26 -13.35 -10.19 -8.23
N ASP A 27 -13.06 -8.96 -7.88
CA ASP A 27 -11.90 -8.18 -8.33
C ASP A 27 -10.52 -8.85 -8.10
N GLU A 28 -10.32 -9.61 -7.01
CA GLU A 28 -9.04 -10.28 -6.75
C GLU A 28 -8.80 -11.41 -7.76
N ASN A 29 -9.82 -12.23 -8.00
CA ASN A 29 -9.74 -13.32 -8.98
C ASN A 29 -9.64 -12.78 -10.40
N GLU A 30 -10.35 -11.71 -10.72
CA GLU A 30 -10.29 -11.09 -12.04
C GLU A 30 -8.85 -10.63 -12.36
N ILE A 31 -8.16 -10.00 -11.42
CA ILE A 31 -6.76 -9.58 -11.63
C ILE A 31 -5.85 -10.79 -11.86
N LEU A 32 -5.99 -11.86 -11.07
CA LEU A 32 -5.17 -13.05 -11.23
C LEU A 32 -5.43 -13.72 -12.57
N LEU A 33 -6.69 -14.00 -12.91
CA LEU A 33 -7.07 -14.71 -14.12
C LEU A 33 -6.85 -13.90 -15.39
N SER A 34 -7.14 -12.60 -15.36
CA SER A 34 -7.08 -11.76 -16.56
C SER A 34 -5.69 -11.17 -16.83
N TRP A 35 -4.87 -10.97 -15.78
CA TRP A 35 -3.64 -10.19 -15.91
C TRP A 35 -2.38 -10.89 -15.41
N VAL A 36 -2.42 -11.58 -14.27
CA VAL A 36 -1.22 -12.20 -13.69
C VAL A 36 -0.69 -13.34 -14.55
N TYR A 37 -1.58 -14.10 -15.18
CA TYR A 37 -1.22 -15.25 -16.03
C TYR A 37 -0.94 -14.86 -17.50
N THR A 38 -1.21 -13.62 -17.90
CA THR A 38 -0.92 -13.17 -19.25
C THR A 38 0.57 -12.87 -19.47
N PRO A 39 1.07 -12.91 -20.72
CA PRO A 39 2.46 -12.51 -21.01
C PRO A 39 2.77 -11.11 -20.52
N ILE A 40 4.00 -10.88 -20.06
CA ILE A 40 4.41 -9.59 -19.45
C ILE A 40 4.27 -8.41 -20.39
N ASN A 41 4.54 -8.61 -21.68
CA ASN A 41 4.33 -7.61 -22.74
C ASN A 41 2.86 -7.20 -22.87
N SER A 42 1.91 -8.11 -22.66
CA SER A 42 0.48 -7.78 -22.64
C SER A 42 0.12 -6.93 -21.42
N ILE A 43 0.70 -7.22 -20.25
CA ILE A 43 0.48 -6.43 -19.04
C ILE A 43 0.95 -4.98 -19.22
N VAL A 44 2.11 -4.80 -19.86
CA VAL A 44 2.70 -3.48 -20.08
C VAL A 44 2.00 -2.73 -21.23
N ASN A 45 1.60 -3.41 -22.30
CA ASN A 45 0.96 -2.80 -23.46
C ASN A 45 -0.50 -2.38 -23.21
N THR A 46 -1.18 -2.92 -22.20
CA THR A 46 -2.53 -2.47 -21.81
C THR A 46 -2.55 -1.03 -21.31
N TRP A 47 -1.41 -0.48 -20.93
CA TRP A 47 -1.27 0.95 -20.68
C TRP A 47 -1.65 1.80 -21.90
N SER A 48 -1.29 1.35 -23.12
CA SER A 48 -1.54 2.09 -24.35
C SER A 48 -2.97 1.92 -24.91
N LEU A 49 -3.67 0.86 -24.52
CA LEU A 49 -5.00 0.53 -25.04
C LEU A 49 -6.14 1.15 -24.24
N GLY A 50 -5.82 1.98 -23.21
CA GLY A 50 -6.84 2.57 -22.36
C GLY A 50 -7.74 1.49 -21.77
N ALA A 51 -7.17 0.35 -21.40
CA ALA A 51 -7.91 -0.77 -20.82
C ALA A 51 -8.63 -0.29 -19.57
N LEU A 52 -9.76 0.33 -19.80
CA LEU A 52 -10.76 0.80 -18.86
C LEU A 52 -11.46 -0.37 -18.15
N SER A 53 -10.98 -1.59 -18.36
CA SER A 53 -11.43 -2.76 -17.60
C SER A 53 -10.94 -2.60 -16.15
N GLY A 54 -11.80 -2.05 -15.39
CA GLY A 54 -11.89 -1.86 -13.97
C GLY A 54 -10.66 -2.22 -13.11
N GLY A 55 -9.74 -1.29 -12.91
CA GLY A 55 -8.82 -1.38 -11.78
C GLY A 55 -7.51 -2.14 -12.00
N HIS A 56 -7.04 -2.25 -13.24
CA HIS A 56 -5.72 -2.79 -13.55
C HIS A 56 -4.61 -1.84 -13.10
N HIS A 57 -3.84 -2.28 -12.11
CA HIS A 57 -2.67 -1.56 -11.60
C HIS A 57 -1.39 -2.26 -12.06
N VAL A 58 -0.81 -1.85 -13.20
CA VAL A 58 0.34 -2.50 -13.87
C VAL A 58 1.46 -2.84 -12.89
N PHE A 59 1.90 -1.86 -12.09
CA PHE A 59 2.96 -2.07 -11.11
C PHE A 59 2.64 -3.19 -10.11
N HIS A 60 1.42 -3.18 -9.57
CA HIS A 60 0.97 -4.20 -8.62
C HIS A 60 0.84 -5.57 -9.28
N THR A 61 0.32 -5.62 -10.50
CA THR A 61 0.18 -6.87 -11.28
C THR A 61 1.52 -7.54 -11.55
N ILE A 62 2.57 -6.75 -11.84
CA ILE A 62 3.93 -7.28 -12.00
C ILE A 62 4.42 -7.90 -10.69
N ILE A 63 4.20 -7.22 -9.55
CA ILE A 63 4.58 -7.74 -8.24
C ILE A 63 3.81 -9.03 -7.94
N LEU A 64 2.48 -9.08 -8.19
CA LEU A 64 1.68 -10.29 -8.00
C LEU A 64 2.20 -11.45 -8.84
N ARG A 65 2.53 -11.20 -10.11
CA ARG A 65 3.14 -12.22 -10.96
C ARG A 65 4.43 -12.77 -10.36
N MET A 66 5.29 -11.92 -9.82
CA MET A 66 6.50 -12.37 -9.12
C MET A 66 6.17 -13.24 -7.90
N MET A 67 5.16 -12.85 -7.11
CA MET A 67 4.73 -13.64 -5.95
C MET A 67 4.20 -15.01 -6.36
N VAL A 68 3.38 -15.09 -7.40
CA VAL A 68 2.87 -16.35 -7.94
C VAL A 68 4.00 -17.25 -8.45
N LEU A 69 4.96 -16.69 -9.18
CA LEU A 69 6.11 -17.45 -9.70
C LEU A 69 7.03 -17.97 -8.58
N LEU A 70 7.15 -17.25 -7.48
CA LEU A 70 8.04 -17.62 -6.37
C LEU A 70 7.37 -18.58 -5.36
N PHE A 71 6.07 -18.41 -5.10
CA PHE A 71 5.37 -19.05 -3.98
C PHE A 71 4.21 -19.95 -4.42
N GLY A 72 3.88 -19.97 -5.71
CA GLY A 72 2.75 -20.72 -6.27
C GLY A 72 1.43 -19.95 -6.27
N GLU A 73 0.52 -20.43 -7.09
CA GLU A 73 -0.79 -19.79 -7.37
C GLU A 73 -1.78 -19.92 -6.21
N GLU A 74 -1.64 -20.96 -5.40
CA GLU A 74 -2.54 -21.27 -4.29
C GLU A 74 -2.11 -20.61 -2.96
N ASN A 75 -1.05 -19.79 -2.98
CA ASN A 75 -0.55 -19.14 -1.78
C ASN A 75 -1.17 -17.74 -1.62
N GLU A 76 -2.40 -17.69 -1.12
CA GLU A 76 -3.14 -16.44 -0.92
C GLU A 76 -2.41 -15.44 -0.01
N LEU A 77 -1.66 -15.95 0.97
CA LEU A 77 -0.87 -15.10 1.85
C LEU A 77 0.24 -14.39 1.08
N ALA A 78 0.98 -15.12 0.22
CA ALA A 78 2.03 -14.54 -0.60
C ALA A 78 1.47 -13.51 -1.60
N ILE A 79 0.31 -13.80 -2.19
CA ILE A 79 -0.38 -12.93 -3.13
C ILE A 79 -0.78 -11.59 -2.49
N ARG A 80 -1.26 -11.60 -1.23
CA ARG A 80 -1.69 -10.38 -0.52
C ARG A 80 -0.54 -9.67 0.23
N PHE A 81 0.58 -10.37 0.46
CA PHE A 81 1.68 -9.83 1.24
C PHE A 81 2.21 -8.48 0.73
N PRO A 82 2.36 -8.21 -0.59
CA PRO A 82 2.81 -6.91 -1.07
C PRO A 82 1.89 -5.76 -0.68
N ALA A 83 0.57 -5.94 -0.79
CA ALA A 83 -0.41 -4.93 -0.38
C ALA A 83 -0.40 -4.71 1.14
N PHE A 84 -0.28 -5.79 1.90
CA PHE A 84 -0.10 -5.73 3.36
C PHE A 84 1.15 -4.94 3.75
N ALA A 85 2.30 -5.26 3.17
CA ALA A 85 3.56 -4.59 3.43
C ALA A 85 3.47 -3.09 3.11
N ALA A 86 2.90 -2.74 1.94
CA ALA A 86 2.67 -1.35 1.56
C ALA A 86 1.78 -0.61 2.58
N GLY A 87 0.71 -1.24 3.05
CA GLY A 87 -0.18 -0.66 4.06
C GLY A 87 0.48 -0.45 5.42
N VAL A 88 1.36 -1.36 5.85
CA VAL A 88 2.14 -1.22 7.10
C VAL A 88 3.17 -0.10 6.97
N VAL A 89 3.91 -0.04 5.85
CA VAL A 89 4.89 1.03 5.59
C VAL A 89 4.20 2.39 5.54
N CYS A 90 2.98 2.46 4.98
CA CYS A 90 2.20 3.68 4.93
C CYS A 90 1.91 4.24 6.34
N LEU A 91 1.59 3.40 7.34
CA LEU A 91 1.39 3.85 8.73
C LEU A 91 2.63 4.58 9.29
N TRP A 92 3.82 4.07 8.97
CA TRP A 92 5.07 4.71 9.40
C TRP A 92 5.22 6.11 8.81
N PHE A 93 4.95 6.26 7.50
CA PHE A 93 5.06 7.56 6.85
C PHE A 93 3.96 8.54 7.27
N ILE A 94 2.74 8.08 7.54
CA ILE A 94 1.68 8.92 8.14
C ILE A 94 2.15 9.47 9.49
N TYR A 95 2.73 8.62 10.34
CA TYR A 95 3.31 9.09 11.60
C TYR A 95 4.44 10.11 11.37
N LYS A 96 5.36 9.85 10.43
CA LYS A 96 6.44 10.79 10.09
C LYS A 96 5.92 12.13 9.58
N ILE A 97 4.96 12.14 8.67
CA ILE A 97 4.30 13.35 8.16
C ILE A 97 3.68 14.15 9.32
N SER A 98 2.92 13.47 10.17
CA SER A 98 2.27 14.11 11.32
C SER A 98 3.29 14.73 12.28
N ARG A 99 4.45 14.10 12.45
CA ARG A 99 5.57 14.66 13.23
C ARG A 99 6.21 15.88 12.58
N GLU A 100 6.17 15.97 11.26
CA GLU A 100 6.69 17.14 10.53
C GLU A 100 5.71 18.33 10.56
N ILE A 101 4.40 18.05 10.57
CA ILE A 101 3.36 19.09 10.51
C ILE A 101 3.01 19.61 11.91
N PHE A 102 2.89 18.71 12.89
CA PHE A 102 2.40 19.06 14.21
C PHE A 102 3.54 19.10 15.24
N PRO A 103 3.63 20.16 16.06
CA PRO A 103 4.59 20.23 17.16
C PRO A 103 4.27 19.21 18.26
N SER A 104 2.99 18.87 18.46
CA SER A 104 2.53 17.94 19.48
C SER A 104 2.70 16.48 19.08
N ARG A 105 3.39 15.71 19.92
CA ARG A 105 3.48 14.25 19.76
C ARG A 105 2.12 13.57 19.87
N ALA A 106 1.21 14.11 20.68
CA ALA A 106 -0.12 13.55 20.85
C ALA A 106 -0.93 13.56 19.54
N LEU A 107 -0.84 14.63 18.75
CA LEU A 107 -1.49 14.71 17.44
C LEU A 107 -0.92 13.70 16.45
N ALA A 108 0.40 13.46 16.48
CA ALA A 108 1.00 12.43 15.64
C ALA A 108 0.58 11.01 16.06
N HIS A 109 0.43 10.74 17.35
CA HIS A 109 -0.12 9.46 17.83
C HIS A 109 -1.59 9.31 17.46
N LEU A 110 -2.38 10.36 17.53
CA LEU A 110 -3.79 10.35 17.11
C LEU A 110 -3.91 10.06 15.60
N ALA A 111 -3.11 10.71 14.76
CA ALA A 111 -3.09 10.45 13.33
C ALA A 111 -2.72 8.99 13.01
N LEU A 112 -1.72 8.46 13.70
CA LEU A 112 -1.34 7.05 13.59
C LEU A 112 -2.48 6.13 14.03
N LEU A 113 -3.13 6.40 15.19
CA LEU A 113 -4.26 5.62 15.69
C LEU A 113 -5.40 5.59 14.67
N VAL A 114 -5.85 6.76 14.20
CA VAL A 114 -6.93 6.87 13.22
C VAL A 114 -6.60 6.07 11.96
N SER A 115 -5.37 6.17 11.46
CA SER A 115 -4.93 5.42 10.28
C SER A 115 -4.79 3.92 10.55
N ALA A 116 -4.36 3.53 11.75
CA ALA A 116 -4.22 2.14 12.15
C ALA A 116 -5.56 1.39 12.16
N VAL A 117 -6.63 2.06 12.63
CA VAL A 117 -7.98 1.48 12.75
C VAL A 117 -8.91 1.85 11.59
N CYS A 118 -8.45 2.59 10.59
CA CYS A 118 -9.26 3.02 9.45
C CYS A 118 -9.71 1.80 8.62
N PRO A 119 -11.03 1.52 8.52
CA PRO A 119 -11.52 0.29 7.88
C PRO A 119 -11.11 0.18 6.41
N ILE A 120 -11.19 1.28 5.65
CA ILE A 120 -10.84 1.27 4.23
C ILE A 120 -9.35 1.03 4.01
N HIS A 121 -8.50 1.57 4.89
CA HIS A 121 -7.06 1.37 4.84
C HIS A 121 -6.67 -0.08 5.21
N ILE A 122 -7.37 -0.68 6.20
CA ILE A 122 -7.21 -2.09 6.56
C ILE A 122 -7.64 -2.97 5.38
N TYR A 123 -8.83 -2.72 4.83
CA TYR A 123 -9.39 -3.48 3.71
C TYR A 123 -8.42 -3.52 2.51
N TYR A 124 -7.91 -2.38 2.06
CA TYR A 124 -6.96 -2.35 0.94
C TYR A 124 -5.62 -3.02 1.27
N SER A 125 -5.20 -3.05 2.54
CA SER A 125 -4.00 -3.78 2.95
C SER A 125 -4.18 -5.30 2.99
N GLN A 126 -5.43 -5.78 2.95
CA GLN A 126 -5.79 -7.19 2.99
C GLN A 126 -6.26 -7.73 1.63
N THR A 127 -6.23 -6.92 0.60
CA THR A 127 -6.69 -7.30 -0.75
C THR A 127 -5.51 -7.30 -1.72
N ALA A 128 -5.52 -8.26 -2.65
CA ALA A 128 -4.53 -8.36 -3.72
C ALA A 128 -4.77 -7.28 -4.80
N ARG A 129 -4.82 -6.01 -4.39
CA ARG A 129 -5.10 -4.85 -5.24
C ARG A 129 -4.04 -3.75 -5.07
N GLY A 130 -3.84 -2.96 -6.11
CA GLY A 130 -2.84 -1.89 -6.13
C GLY A 130 -3.13 -0.67 -5.26
N TYR A 131 -4.28 -0.59 -4.60
CA TYR A 131 -4.70 0.58 -3.84
C TYR A 131 -3.77 0.92 -2.66
N SER A 132 -3.25 -0.09 -1.95
CA SER A 132 -2.27 0.14 -0.88
C SER A 132 -0.99 0.81 -1.39
N PHE A 133 -0.54 0.46 -2.61
CA PHE A 133 0.60 1.10 -3.24
C PHE A 133 0.29 2.54 -3.66
N MET A 134 -0.91 2.80 -4.16
CA MET A 134 -1.34 4.18 -4.47
C MET A 134 -1.32 5.06 -3.22
N ILE A 135 -1.87 4.57 -2.10
CA ILE A 135 -1.86 5.28 -0.83
C ILE A 135 -0.41 5.47 -0.35
N LEU A 136 0.44 4.45 -0.43
CA LEU A 136 1.84 4.52 -0.04
C LEU A 136 2.61 5.55 -0.86
N PHE A 137 2.51 5.51 -2.19
CA PHE A 137 3.23 6.45 -3.06
C PHE A 137 2.76 7.89 -2.89
N THR A 138 1.44 8.11 -2.71
CA THR A 138 0.91 9.43 -2.35
C THR A 138 1.47 9.91 -1.01
N THR A 139 1.50 9.04 -0.01
CA THR A 139 2.04 9.36 1.31
C THR A 139 3.54 9.67 1.24
N LEU A 140 4.31 8.90 0.46
CA LEU A 140 5.73 9.15 0.22
C LEU A 140 5.97 10.48 -0.49
N ALA A 141 5.17 10.81 -1.51
CA ALA A 141 5.25 12.08 -2.22
C ALA A 141 5.01 13.27 -1.27
N ILE A 142 3.98 13.19 -0.43
CA ILE A 142 3.71 14.22 0.59
C ILE A 142 4.89 14.34 1.57
N TYR A 143 5.42 13.21 2.06
CA TYR A 143 6.56 13.23 2.96
C TYR A 143 7.80 13.86 2.32
N ALA A 144 8.11 13.47 1.09
CA ALA A 144 9.22 14.03 0.33
C ALA A 144 9.07 15.55 0.13
N THR A 145 7.88 16.00 -0.30
CA THR A 145 7.57 17.42 -0.47
C THR A 145 7.78 18.21 0.82
N LEU A 146 7.26 17.70 1.96
CA LEU A 146 7.46 18.36 3.25
C LEU A 146 8.95 18.45 3.64
N LYS A 147 9.73 17.41 3.35
CA LYS A 147 11.19 17.43 3.60
C LYS A 147 11.90 18.41 2.71
N LEU A 148 11.54 18.48 1.43
CA LEU A 148 12.12 19.42 0.48
C LEU A 148 11.81 20.87 0.86
N MET A 149 10.57 21.17 1.23
CA MET A 149 10.18 22.52 1.68
C MET A 149 10.93 22.99 2.94
N LYS A 150 11.36 22.06 3.80
CA LYS A 150 12.14 22.36 5.02
C LYS A 150 13.64 22.42 4.80
N SER A 151 14.14 21.97 3.64
CA SER A 151 15.56 22.06 3.33
C SER A 151 15.86 23.40 2.69
N ASP A 152 16.75 24.18 3.31
CA ASP A 152 17.19 25.51 2.82
C ASP A 152 17.80 25.46 1.40
N GLN A 153 18.03 24.30 0.85
CA GLN A 153 18.57 24.13 -0.50
C GLN A 153 17.58 24.52 -1.60
N TYR A 154 16.27 24.53 -1.33
CA TYR A 154 15.25 24.84 -2.34
C TYR A 154 15.03 26.32 -2.60
N PHE A 155 15.28 27.18 -1.62
CA PHE A 155 15.17 28.63 -1.80
C PHE A 155 16.35 29.26 -2.59
N ARG A 156 17.32 28.46 -3.03
CA ARG A 156 18.47 28.95 -3.84
C ARG A 156 18.17 29.03 -5.34
N TRP A 157 17.01 28.62 -5.81
CA TRP A 157 16.66 28.59 -7.24
C TRP A 157 15.50 29.55 -7.60
N SER A 158 15.00 30.30 -6.65
CA SER A 158 14.09 31.44 -6.83
C SER A 158 14.79 32.76 -6.63
#